data_d9fa82584e4c2348a20b595fe4664038
#
_entry.id   d9fa82584e4c2348a20b595fe4664038
#
_cell.length_a   1.000
_cell.length_b   1.000
_cell.length_c   1.000
_cell.angle_alpha   90.00
_cell.angle_beta   90.00
_cell.angle_gamma   90.00
#
_symmetry.space_group_name_H-M   'P 1'
#
loop_
_entity.id
_entity.type
_entity.pdbx_description
1 polymer ?
#
loop_
_entity_poly.entity_id
_entity_poly.type
_entity_poly.pdbx_seq_one_letter_code
_entity_poly.pdbx_strand_id
1 'polypeptide(L)'
;MLIEKLIKKNPFGINEDEKLRIFNKQITYLTKHHYKNCKEYRKIVKNINFNINNKNKIEDFPMIPVRLFKEFNLKSIPSNKIFKKLVSSGTSGNKLSKIYLDKKNSNYQIKVLNNILKTILGNIRVPMLIVDKDPRDNIDNDLSARMAAINGFSIFGKNHCYALDNEGKVNHKKIEIFLKNYGSKNFFIFGFTSIIYE
;
A
#
# COMPACT_ATOMS: atom_id res chain seq x y z
N MET A 1 19.49 7.30 5.73
CA MET A 1 19.18 5.85 5.74
C MET A 1 19.14 5.32 4.31
N LEU A 2 19.37 4.02 4.09
CA LEU A 2 19.37 3.40 2.74
C LEU A 2 18.07 3.66 1.98
N ILE A 3 16.91 3.41 2.63
CA ILE A 3 15.59 3.62 2.05
C ILE A 3 15.36 5.07 1.61
N GLU A 4 15.80 6.05 2.39
CA GLU A 4 15.64 7.48 2.02
C GLU A 4 16.43 7.86 0.77
N LYS A 5 17.60 7.24 0.59
CA LYS A 5 18.40 7.42 -0.65
C LYS A 5 17.71 6.76 -1.84
N LEU A 6 17.12 5.56 -1.64
CA LEU A 6 16.38 4.85 -2.68
C LEU A 6 15.14 5.61 -3.15
N ILE A 7 14.35 6.14 -2.22
CA ILE A 7 13.14 6.90 -2.56
C ILE A 7 13.45 8.12 -3.45
N LYS A 8 14.67 8.65 -3.38
CA LYS A 8 15.10 9.79 -4.23
C LYS A 8 15.57 9.39 -5.63
N LYS A 9 15.85 8.10 -5.87
CA LYS A 9 16.25 7.61 -7.18
C LYS A 9 15.03 7.44 -8.11
N ASN A 10 15.28 7.41 -9.42
CA ASN A 10 14.27 6.99 -10.38
C ASN A 10 13.80 5.57 -10.01
N PRO A 11 12.49 5.31 -9.84
CA PRO A 11 11.95 4.01 -9.43
C PRO A 11 12.41 2.84 -10.32
N PHE A 12 12.64 3.09 -11.61
CA PHE A 12 13.03 2.09 -12.60
C PHE A 12 14.49 2.21 -13.08
N GLY A 13 15.28 3.10 -12.43
CA GLY A 13 16.64 3.44 -12.87
C GLY A 13 17.76 2.69 -12.16
N ILE A 14 17.47 1.62 -11.42
CA ILE A 14 18.47 0.82 -10.68
C ILE A 14 18.71 -0.48 -11.45
N ASN A 15 19.98 -0.79 -11.76
CA ASN A 15 20.33 -2.05 -12.38
C ASN A 15 20.13 -3.23 -11.42
N GLU A 16 20.11 -4.46 -11.97
CA GLU A 16 19.75 -5.65 -11.21
C GLU A 16 20.74 -5.96 -10.09
N ASP A 17 22.03 -5.85 -10.33
CA ASP A 17 23.07 -6.13 -9.34
C ASP A 17 22.99 -5.16 -8.14
N GLU A 18 22.83 -3.88 -8.41
CA GLU A 18 22.63 -2.87 -7.35
C GLU A 18 21.33 -3.14 -6.58
N LYS A 19 20.25 -3.50 -7.28
CA LYS A 19 18.96 -3.86 -6.68
C LYS A 19 19.08 -5.06 -5.77
N LEU A 20 19.70 -6.15 -6.22
CA LEU A 20 19.92 -7.36 -5.43
C LEU A 20 20.77 -7.07 -4.17
N ARG A 21 21.84 -6.30 -4.31
CA ARG A 21 22.69 -5.89 -3.19
C ARG A 21 21.91 -5.08 -2.13
N ILE A 22 21.10 -4.13 -2.59
CA ILE A 22 20.30 -3.28 -1.70
C ILE A 22 19.22 -4.12 -1.02
N PHE A 23 18.55 -4.99 -1.78
CA PHE A 23 17.49 -5.86 -1.26
C PHE A 23 18.04 -6.83 -0.21
N ASN A 24 19.17 -7.50 -0.48
CA ASN A 24 19.81 -8.39 0.50
C ASN A 24 20.18 -7.65 1.80
N LYS A 25 20.77 -6.47 1.69
CA LYS A 25 21.10 -5.65 2.85
C LYS A 25 19.86 -5.26 3.65
N GLN A 26 18.78 -4.91 2.97
CA GLN A 26 17.55 -4.47 3.61
C GLN A 26 16.80 -5.64 4.26
N ILE A 27 16.69 -6.79 3.60
CA ILE A 27 16.02 -7.98 4.16
C ILE A 27 16.79 -8.52 5.37
N THR A 28 18.12 -8.51 5.32
CA THR A 28 18.97 -8.86 6.49
C THR A 28 18.67 -7.95 7.68
N TYR A 29 18.64 -6.64 7.45
CA TYR A 29 18.31 -5.67 8.49
C TYR A 29 16.91 -5.89 9.06
N LEU A 30 15.90 -6.05 8.21
CA LEU A 30 14.52 -6.23 8.62
C LEU A 30 14.33 -7.55 9.39
N THR A 31 14.95 -8.63 8.94
CA THR A 31 14.90 -9.93 9.63
C THR A 31 15.46 -9.82 11.04
N LYS A 32 16.63 -9.18 11.21
CA LYS A 32 17.22 -8.92 12.54
C LYS A 32 16.32 -8.03 13.40
N HIS A 33 15.74 -6.99 12.80
CA HIS A 33 14.82 -6.09 13.49
C HIS A 33 13.57 -6.83 14.00
N HIS A 34 12.92 -7.61 13.13
CA HIS A 34 11.72 -8.36 13.50
C HIS A 34 12.01 -9.48 14.49
N TYR A 35 13.12 -10.19 14.34
CA TYR A 35 13.56 -11.19 15.30
C TYR A 35 13.76 -10.61 16.71
N LYS A 36 14.35 -9.41 16.80
CA LYS A 36 14.55 -8.73 18.08
C LYS A 36 13.23 -8.26 18.71
N ASN A 37 12.31 -7.73 17.89
CA ASN A 37 11.18 -6.92 18.36
C ASN A 37 9.81 -7.64 18.27
N CYS A 38 9.71 -8.82 17.64
CA CYS A 38 8.49 -9.62 17.53
C CYS A 38 8.72 -11.01 18.10
N LYS A 39 8.06 -11.33 19.21
CA LYS A 39 8.19 -12.63 19.91
C LYS A 39 7.73 -13.79 19.03
N GLU A 40 6.62 -13.63 18.34
CA GLU A 40 6.02 -14.63 17.45
C GLU A 40 6.94 -14.91 16.26
N TYR A 41 7.44 -13.86 15.60
CA TYR A 41 8.41 -14.00 14.51
C TYR A 41 9.69 -14.71 14.95
N ARG A 42 10.20 -14.38 16.15
CA ARG A 42 11.38 -15.03 16.73
C ARG A 42 11.16 -16.53 16.92
N LYS A 43 9.97 -16.96 17.40
CA LYS A 43 9.62 -18.37 17.54
C LYS A 43 9.61 -19.08 16.19
N ILE A 44 9.01 -18.47 15.17
CA ILE A 44 8.97 -19.02 13.80
C ILE A 44 10.39 -19.24 13.29
N VAL A 45 11.23 -18.20 13.34
CA VAL A 45 12.61 -18.24 12.85
C VAL A 45 13.45 -19.31 13.56
N LYS A 46 13.27 -19.49 14.89
CA LYS A 46 13.93 -20.55 15.66
C LYS A 46 13.46 -21.94 15.23
N ASN A 47 12.16 -22.13 15.02
CA ASN A 47 11.60 -23.44 14.67
C ASN A 47 12.04 -23.95 13.30
N ILE A 48 12.36 -23.04 12.37
CA ILE A 48 12.91 -23.40 11.06
C ILE A 48 14.44 -23.44 11.04
N ASN A 49 15.09 -23.34 12.21
CA ASN A 49 16.54 -23.38 12.38
C ASN A 49 17.33 -22.36 11.54
N PHE A 50 16.71 -21.20 11.22
CA PHE A 50 17.37 -20.16 10.44
C PHE A 50 18.40 -19.41 11.26
N ASN A 51 19.66 -19.41 10.81
CA ASN A 51 20.74 -18.68 11.47
C ASN A 51 20.80 -17.24 10.99
N ILE A 52 20.32 -16.32 11.83
CA ILE A 52 20.23 -14.88 11.55
C ILE A 52 21.59 -14.18 11.47
N ASN A 53 22.65 -14.81 11.99
CA ASN A 53 24.00 -14.22 12.03
C ASN A 53 24.84 -14.61 10.81
N ASN A 54 24.43 -15.61 10.04
CA ASN A 54 25.13 -16.03 8.84
C ASN A 54 24.98 -14.97 7.72
N LYS A 55 25.90 -15.03 6.77
CA LYS A 55 25.79 -14.31 5.51
C LYS A 55 24.86 -15.09 4.59
N ASN A 56 23.55 -14.79 4.69
CA ASN A 56 22.52 -15.49 3.94
C ASN A 56 22.31 -14.86 2.56
N LYS A 57 21.98 -15.66 1.56
CA LYS A 57 21.44 -15.21 0.28
C LYS A 57 19.95 -14.88 0.42
N ILE A 58 19.37 -14.21 -0.57
CA ILE A 58 17.96 -13.82 -0.54
C ILE A 58 17.04 -15.04 -0.40
N GLU A 59 17.39 -16.13 -1.06
CA GLU A 59 16.63 -17.39 -1.09
C GLU A 59 16.61 -18.11 0.26
N ASP A 60 17.60 -17.85 1.10
CA ASP A 60 17.73 -18.49 2.42
C ASP A 60 16.81 -17.86 3.47
N PHE A 61 16.29 -16.65 3.22
CA PHE A 61 15.49 -15.96 4.22
C PHE A 61 14.13 -16.65 4.44
N PRO A 62 13.64 -16.70 5.70
CA PRO A 62 12.40 -17.38 6.04
C PRO A 62 11.20 -16.71 5.36
N MET A 63 10.50 -17.47 4.53
CA MET A 63 9.23 -17.05 3.94
C MET A 63 8.10 -17.39 4.90
N ILE A 64 7.35 -16.40 5.31
CA ILE A 64 6.22 -16.55 6.24
C ILE A 64 4.91 -16.59 5.45
N PRO A 65 4.11 -17.65 5.57
CA PRO A 65 2.79 -17.70 4.94
C PRO A 65 1.90 -16.55 5.41
N VAL A 66 1.20 -15.91 4.47
CA VAL A 66 0.31 -14.77 4.75
C VAL A 66 -0.76 -15.12 5.81
N ARG A 67 -1.18 -16.39 5.88
CA ARG A 67 -2.12 -16.87 6.90
C ARG A 67 -1.66 -16.56 8.33
N LEU A 68 -0.35 -16.55 8.60
CA LEU A 68 0.16 -16.26 9.95
C LEU A 68 -0.14 -14.84 10.41
N PHE A 69 -0.35 -13.88 9.49
CA PHE A 69 -0.82 -12.53 9.84
C PHE A 69 -2.29 -12.48 10.29
N LYS A 70 -3.06 -13.56 10.04
CA LYS A 70 -4.42 -13.72 10.56
C LYS A 70 -4.42 -14.33 11.96
N GLU A 71 -3.49 -15.24 12.22
CA GLU A 71 -3.45 -16.06 13.44
C GLU A 71 -2.60 -15.42 14.54
N PHE A 72 -1.53 -14.72 14.16
CA PHE A 72 -0.60 -14.12 15.09
C PHE A 72 -0.56 -12.59 14.96
N ASN A 73 -0.27 -11.96 16.08
CA ASN A 73 -0.03 -10.52 16.12
C ASN A 73 1.43 -10.20 15.77
N LEU A 74 1.79 -10.32 14.47
CA LEU A 74 3.14 -10.09 13.97
C LEU A 74 3.46 -8.59 13.97
N LYS A 75 3.83 -8.06 15.14
CA LYS A 75 4.07 -6.64 15.39
C LYS A 75 5.46 -6.43 15.98
N SER A 76 6.27 -5.57 15.35
CA SER A 76 7.64 -5.23 15.78
C SER A 76 7.79 -3.79 16.28
N ILE A 77 6.67 -3.10 16.46
CA ILE A 77 6.61 -1.74 17.00
C ILE A 77 5.73 -1.73 18.27
N PRO A 78 6.05 -0.91 19.28
CA PRO A 78 5.21 -0.75 20.46
C PRO A 78 3.86 -0.12 20.09
N SER A 79 2.83 -0.43 20.86
CA SER A 79 1.45 -0.04 20.54
C SER A 79 1.26 1.48 20.44
N ASN A 80 1.98 2.26 21.23
CA ASN A 80 1.95 3.73 21.21
C ASN A 80 2.62 4.36 19.97
N LYS A 81 3.34 3.57 19.17
CA LYS A 81 3.94 4.03 17.90
C LYS A 81 3.15 3.58 16.66
N ILE A 82 2.06 2.86 16.85
CA ILE A 82 1.18 2.48 15.74
C ILE A 82 0.48 3.73 15.23
N PHE A 83 0.78 4.10 14.00
CA PHE A 83 0.14 5.23 13.31
C PHE A 83 -1.05 4.76 12.46
N LYS A 84 -0.92 3.60 11.79
CA LYS A 84 -1.95 3.05 10.92
C LYS A 84 -2.00 1.53 11.05
N LYS A 85 -3.23 1.00 11.07
CA LYS A 85 -3.51 -0.44 10.99
C LYS A 85 -4.17 -0.72 9.64
N LEU A 86 -3.56 -1.57 8.84
CA LEU A 86 -4.12 -2.07 7.60
C LEU A 86 -4.76 -3.43 7.86
N VAL A 87 -5.93 -3.65 7.29
CA VAL A 87 -6.70 -4.89 7.44
C VAL A 87 -7.03 -5.41 6.05
N SER A 88 -6.88 -6.72 5.83
CA SER A 88 -7.25 -7.34 4.54
C SER A 88 -8.76 -7.48 4.42
N SER A 89 -9.28 -7.47 3.18
CA SER A 89 -10.64 -7.91 2.90
C SER A 89 -10.78 -9.41 3.24
N GLY A 90 -11.76 -9.76 4.05
CA GLY A 90 -11.93 -11.11 4.59
C GLY A 90 -12.53 -12.12 3.61
N THR A 91 -11.87 -12.44 2.51
CA THR A 91 -12.37 -13.40 1.49
C THR A 91 -12.36 -14.87 1.94
N SER A 92 -11.75 -15.21 3.07
CA SER A 92 -11.66 -16.60 3.55
C SER A 92 -11.74 -16.70 5.08
N GLY A 93 -12.94 -16.48 5.65
CA GLY A 93 -13.23 -16.67 7.07
C GLY A 93 -13.14 -15.40 7.93
N ASN A 94 -13.60 -15.50 9.19
CA ASN A 94 -13.81 -14.38 10.12
C ASN A 94 -12.54 -13.67 10.62
N LYS A 95 -11.34 -14.16 10.33
CA LYS A 95 -10.08 -13.55 10.80
C LYS A 95 -9.41 -12.75 9.69
N LEU A 96 -9.22 -11.45 9.92
CA LEU A 96 -8.55 -10.55 9.00
C LEU A 96 -7.04 -10.48 9.29
N SER A 97 -6.22 -10.41 8.24
CA SER A 97 -4.80 -10.11 8.39
C SER A 97 -4.62 -8.67 8.85
N LYS A 98 -3.69 -8.45 9.78
CA LYS A 98 -3.43 -7.14 10.37
C LYS A 98 -1.98 -6.75 10.15
N ILE A 99 -1.73 -5.58 9.58
CA ILE A 99 -0.40 -5.00 9.41
C ILE A 99 -0.37 -3.66 10.13
N TYR A 100 0.66 -3.45 10.95
CA TYR A 100 0.83 -2.24 11.75
C TYR A 100 1.96 -1.39 11.18
N LEU A 101 1.66 -0.13 10.90
CA LEU A 101 2.63 0.83 10.38
C LEU A 101 2.87 1.94 11.40
N ASP A 102 4.13 2.30 11.60
CA ASP A 102 4.49 3.55 12.23
C ASP A 102 4.35 4.73 11.24
N LYS A 103 4.41 5.95 11.74
CA LYS A 103 4.31 7.17 10.94
C LYS A 103 5.38 7.23 9.83
N LYS A 104 6.59 6.75 10.12
CA LYS A 104 7.72 6.78 9.18
C LYS A 104 7.49 5.85 7.99
N ASN A 105 7.10 4.59 8.24
CA ASN A 105 6.81 3.63 7.18
C ASN A 105 5.56 4.03 6.37
N SER A 106 4.53 4.56 7.01
CA SER A 106 3.36 5.11 6.30
C SER A 106 3.77 6.23 5.34
N ASN A 107 4.62 7.16 5.78
CA ASN A 107 5.13 8.23 4.93
C ASN A 107 6.02 7.72 3.79
N TYR A 108 6.81 6.66 4.01
CA TYR A 108 7.60 6.05 2.95
C TYR A 108 6.73 5.44 1.86
N GLN A 109 5.66 4.74 2.22
CA GLN A 109 4.71 4.19 1.25
C GLN A 109 4.12 5.28 0.35
N ILE A 110 3.68 6.40 0.93
CA ILE A 110 3.14 7.54 0.18
C ILE A 110 4.20 8.13 -0.76
N LYS A 111 5.44 8.33 -0.28
CA LYS A 111 6.53 8.88 -1.10
C LYS A 111 6.90 7.96 -2.27
N VAL A 112 6.98 6.66 -2.03
CA VAL A 112 7.28 5.67 -3.09
C VAL A 112 6.18 5.65 -4.13
N LEU A 113 4.91 5.56 -3.71
CA LEU A 113 3.76 5.60 -4.61
C LEU A 113 3.77 6.90 -5.46
N ASN A 114 4.01 8.04 -4.81
CA ASN A 114 4.11 9.33 -5.49
C ASN A 114 5.21 9.33 -6.56
N ASN A 115 6.40 8.83 -6.24
CA ASN A 115 7.50 8.78 -7.20
C ASN A 115 7.22 7.84 -8.38
N ILE A 116 6.61 6.67 -8.14
CA ILE A 116 6.22 5.74 -9.20
C ILE A 116 5.17 6.38 -10.11
N LEU A 117 4.13 6.96 -9.55
CA LEU A 117 3.04 7.54 -10.35
C LEU A 117 3.46 8.79 -11.12
N LYS A 118 4.39 9.58 -10.60
CA LYS A 118 4.98 10.70 -11.35
C LYS A 118 5.67 10.28 -12.64
N THR A 119 6.21 9.08 -12.72
CA THR A 119 6.82 8.58 -13.97
C THR A 119 5.79 8.27 -15.06
N ILE A 120 4.52 8.05 -14.68
CA ILE A 120 3.42 7.71 -15.57
C ILE A 120 2.53 8.94 -15.83
N LEU A 121 2.13 9.63 -14.76
CA LEU A 121 1.17 10.74 -14.82
C LEU A 121 1.82 12.11 -14.96
N GLY A 122 3.17 12.18 -14.87
CA GLY A 122 3.89 13.46 -14.85
C GLY A 122 3.78 14.19 -13.49
N ASN A 123 4.22 15.45 -13.50
CA ASN A 123 4.27 16.27 -12.29
C ASN A 123 3.04 17.17 -12.09
N ILE A 124 2.09 17.15 -13.03
CA ILE A 124 0.90 18.02 -13.01
C ILE A 124 -0.31 17.22 -12.59
N ARG A 125 -1.04 17.72 -11.60
CA ARG A 125 -2.32 17.13 -11.20
C ARG A 125 -3.38 17.43 -12.27
N VAL A 126 -4.03 16.39 -12.77
CA VAL A 126 -5.10 16.46 -13.76
C VAL A 126 -6.48 16.22 -13.10
N PRO A 127 -7.60 16.62 -13.75
CA PRO A 127 -8.92 16.24 -13.27
C PRO A 127 -9.02 14.72 -13.09
N MET A 128 -9.77 14.27 -12.09
CA MET A 128 -9.80 12.83 -11.76
C MET A 128 -11.24 12.35 -11.61
N LEU A 129 -11.57 11.32 -12.40
CA LEU A 129 -12.79 10.54 -12.29
C LEU A 129 -12.51 9.26 -11.48
N ILE A 130 -13.18 9.09 -10.37
CA ILE A 130 -13.04 7.94 -9.48
C ILE A 130 -14.30 7.08 -9.61
N VAL A 131 -14.13 5.84 -10.09
CA VAL A 131 -15.22 4.87 -10.23
C VAL A 131 -15.43 4.19 -8.87
N ASP A 132 -16.01 4.95 -7.96
CA ASP A 132 -16.41 4.53 -6.61
C ASP A 132 -17.37 5.57 -6.00
N LYS A 133 -17.87 5.27 -4.79
CA LYS A 133 -18.63 6.20 -3.95
C LYS A 133 -17.71 7.26 -3.35
N ASP A 134 -18.27 8.44 -3.06
CA ASP A 134 -17.53 9.47 -2.32
C ASP A 134 -17.25 9.00 -0.88
N PRO A 135 -16.01 8.89 -0.43
CA PRO A 135 -15.68 8.46 0.92
C PRO A 135 -16.20 9.40 2.01
N ARG A 136 -16.49 10.65 1.67
CA ARG A 136 -17.03 11.64 2.61
C ARG A 136 -18.49 11.39 2.96
N ASP A 137 -19.22 10.70 2.08
CA ASP A 137 -20.62 10.38 2.27
C ASP A 137 -20.84 9.09 3.10
N ASN A 138 -19.77 8.33 3.36
CA ASN A 138 -19.82 7.11 4.16
C ASN A 138 -19.49 7.40 5.63
N ILE A 139 -20.48 7.21 6.51
CA ILE A 139 -20.36 7.35 7.98
C ILE A 139 -19.56 6.19 8.60
N ASP A 140 -19.49 5.05 7.92
CA ASP A 140 -18.74 3.89 8.37
C ASP A 140 -17.24 4.08 8.11
N ASN A 141 -16.51 4.38 9.18
CA ASN A 141 -15.05 4.51 9.25
C ASN A 141 -14.27 3.22 8.95
N ASP A 142 -14.80 2.33 8.14
CA ASP A 142 -14.10 1.11 7.77
C ASP A 142 -13.07 1.44 6.67
N LEU A 143 -11.83 1.68 7.13
CA LEU A 143 -10.65 1.88 6.29
C LEU A 143 -10.34 0.58 5.52
N SER A 144 -11.20 0.24 4.57
CA SER A 144 -10.97 -0.87 3.66
C SER A 144 -9.70 -0.60 2.83
N ALA A 145 -9.05 -1.66 2.34
CA ALA A 145 -7.91 -1.54 1.43
C ALA A 145 -8.29 -0.72 0.19
N ARG A 146 -9.55 -0.80 -0.27
CA ARG A 146 -10.13 -0.03 -1.37
C ARG A 146 -10.11 1.47 -1.06
N MET A 147 -10.62 1.87 0.09
CA MET A 147 -10.60 3.27 0.53
C MET A 147 -9.19 3.81 0.69
N ALA A 148 -8.26 3.01 1.24
CA ALA A 148 -6.86 3.40 1.35
C ALA A 148 -6.21 3.64 -0.01
N ALA A 149 -6.57 2.85 -1.03
CA ALA A 149 -6.09 3.04 -2.39
C ALA A 149 -6.69 4.30 -3.03
N ILE A 150 -8.00 4.52 -2.94
CA ILE A 150 -8.66 5.73 -3.44
C ILE A 150 -8.01 6.98 -2.85
N ASN A 151 -7.83 7.02 -1.52
CA ASN A 151 -7.18 8.14 -0.83
C ASN A 151 -5.70 8.30 -1.25
N GLY A 152 -5.00 7.19 -1.49
CA GLY A 152 -3.62 7.19 -1.97
C GLY A 152 -3.49 7.76 -3.38
N PHE A 153 -4.39 7.41 -4.28
CA PHE A 153 -4.38 7.88 -5.67
C PHE A 153 -4.98 9.27 -5.85
N SER A 154 -5.90 9.70 -5.00
CA SER A 154 -6.55 11.01 -5.09
C SER A 154 -5.57 12.19 -5.01
N ILE A 155 -4.39 11.99 -4.39
CA ILE A 155 -3.35 13.02 -4.32
C ILE A 155 -2.79 13.42 -5.71
N PHE A 156 -2.94 12.56 -6.73
CA PHE A 156 -2.49 12.80 -8.11
C PHE A 156 -3.55 13.51 -8.95
N GLY A 157 -4.80 13.50 -8.50
CA GLY A 157 -5.90 14.19 -9.13
C GLY A 157 -6.22 15.56 -8.54
N LYS A 158 -6.97 16.35 -9.28
CA LYS A 158 -7.71 17.55 -8.84
C LYS A 158 -9.14 17.47 -9.36
N ASN A 159 -10.06 18.28 -8.82
CA ASN A 159 -11.45 18.32 -9.29
C ASN A 159 -12.06 16.92 -9.34
N HIS A 160 -11.95 16.18 -8.22
CA HIS A 160 -12.40 14.80 -8.12
C HIS A 160 -13.90 14.68 -8.39
N CYS A 161 -14.27 13.75 -9.28
CA CYS A 161 -15.62 13.30 -9.50
C CYS A 161 -15.74 11.84 -9.10
N TYR A 162 -16.63 11.52 -8.18
CA TYR A 162 -16.98 10.15 -7.82
C TYR A 162 -18.17 9.71 -8.66
N ALA A 163 -17.96 8.63 -9.44
CA ALA A 163 -18.90 8.18 -10.46
C ALA A 163 -20.12 7.47 -9.91
N LEU A 164 -20.05 6.96 -8.68
CA LEU A 164 -21.16 6.24 -8.05
C LEU A 164 -21.87 7.10 -7.01
N ASP A 165 -23.16 6.88 -6.85
CA ASP A 165 -23.96 7.43 -5.76
C ASP A 165 -23.84 6.62 -4.47
N ASN A 166 -24.57 7.00 -3.43
CA ASN A 166 -24.52 6.33 -2.12
C ASN A 166 -25.08 4.89 -2.15
N GLU A 167 -25.92 4.56 -3.14
CA GLU A 167 -26.42 3.20 -3.36
C GLU A 167 -25.45 2.32 -4.16
N GLY A 168 -24.42 2.93 -4.79
CA GLY A 168 -23.44 2.26 -5.64
C GLY A 168 -23.84 2.23 -7.11
N LYS A 169 -24.87 2.96 -7.50
CA LYS A 169 -25.31 3.08 -8.90
C LYS A 169 -24.54 4.20 -9.60
N VAL A 170 -24.41 4.07 -10.92
CA VAL A 170 -23.73 5.07 -11.74
C VAL A 170 -24.47 6.40 -11.71
N ASN A 171 -23.80 7.47 -11.31
CA ASN A 171 -24.33 8.81 -11.30
C ASN A 171 -24.04 9.51 -12.64
N HIS A 172 -24.87 9.24 -13.65
CA HIS A 172 -24.72 9.78 -15.00
C HIS A 172 -24.61 11.30 -15.01
N LYS A 173 -25.42 12.01 -14.21
CA LYS A 173 -25.39 13.48 -14.15
C LYS A 173 -24.05 14.04 -13.68
N LYS A 174 -23.42 13.44 -12.65
CA LYS A 174 -22.09 13.86 -12.19
C LYS A 174 -21.02 13.60 -13.26
N ILE A 175 -21.09 12.44 -13.94
CA ILE A 175 -20.16 12.08 -15.02
C ILE A 175 -20.30 13.04 -16.21
N GLU A 176 -21.52 13.33 -16.66
CA GLU A 176 -21.76 14.28 -17.75
C GLU A 176 -21.19 15.67 -17.46
N ILE A 177 -21.43 16.18 -16.25
CA ILE A 177 -20.87 17.49 -15.83
C ILE A 177 -19.34 17.41 -15.85
N PHE A 178 -18.74 16.32 -15.37
CA PHE A 178 -17.29 16.13 -15.39
C PHE A 178 -16.75 16.12 -16.83
N LEU A 179 -17.37 15.34 -17.72
CA LEU A 179 -16.95 15.24 -19.11
C LEU A 179 -17.16 16.54 -19.89
N LYS A 180 -18.23 17.28 -19.62
CA LYS A 180 -18.44 18.61 -20.20
C LYS A 180 -17.30 19.58 -19.83
N ASN A 181 -16.79 19.52 -18.61
CA ASN A 181 -15.76 20.43 -18.14
C ASN A 181 -14.33 19.98 -18.50
N TYR A 182 -14.10 18.67 -18.60
CA TYR A 182 -12.75 18.09 -18.68
C TYR A 182 -12.56 17.05 -19.78
N GLY A 183 -13.61 16.59 -20.47
CA GLY A 183 -13.55 15.52 -21.45
C GLY A 183 -12.66 15.79 -22.67
N SER A 184 -12.45 17.10 -23.01
CA SER A 184 -11.53 17.53 -24.06
C SER A 184 -10.06 17.65 -23.60
N LYS A 185 -9.74 17.37 -22.34
CA LYS A 185 -8.42 17.51 -21.73
C LYS A 185 -7.96 16.16 -21.20
N ASN A 186 -6.67 16.05 -20.92
CA ASN A 186 -6.17 14.88 -20.20
C ASN A 186 -6.75 14.85 -18.78
N PHE A 187 -7.38 13.74 -18.43
CA PHE A 187 -7.87 13.46 -17.08
C PHE A 187 -7.49 12.03 -16.67
N PHE A 188 -7.49 11.79 -15.39
CA PHE A 188 -7.13 10.51 -14.80
C PHE A 188 -8.38 9.75 -14.36
N ILE A 189 -8.52 8.49 -14.77
CA ILE A 189 -9.58 7.60 -14.30
C ILE A 189 -8.95 6.59 -13.35
N PHE A 190 -9.57 6.40 -12.18
CA PHE A 190 -9.18 5.40 -11.20
C PHE A 190 -10.41 4.61 -10.72
N GLY A 191 -10.29 3.28 -10.71
CA GLY A 191 -11.31 2.39 -10.19
C GLY A 191 -10.78 0.97 -10.01
N PHE A 192 -11.47 0.19 -9.21
CA PHE A 192 -11.21 -1.24 -9.09
C PHE A 192 -11.97 -1.99 -10.18
N THR A 193 -11.29 -2.95 -10.81
CA THR A 193 -11.87 -3.75 -11.89
C THR A 193 -13.19 -4.43 -11.50
N SER A 194 -13.32 -4.91 -10.27
CA SER A 194 -14.55 -5.48 -9.74
C SER A 194 -15.73 -4.50 -9.73
N ILE A 195 -15.48 -3.21 -9.57
CA ILE A 195 -16.53 -2.17 -9.58
C ILE A 195 -16.82 -1.66 -10.99
N ILE A 196 -15.84 -1.72 -11.87
CA ILE A 196 -16.00 -1.24 -13.27
C ILE A 196 -16.83 -2.24 -14.09
N TYR A 197 -16.80 -3.53 -13.73
CA TYR A 197 -17.50 -4.60 -14.45
C TYR A 197 -18.84 -4.98 -13.84
N GLU A 198 -19.27 -4.38 -12.74
CA GLU A 198 -20.62 -4.48 -12.18
C GLU A 198 -21.57 -3.49 -12.87
#